data_ff279a9cea20549657361bc59fc26bb1
#
_entry.id   ff279a9cea20549657361bc59fc26bb1
#
_cell.length_a   1.000
_cell.length_b   1.000
_cell.length_c   1.000
_cell.angle_alpha   90.00
_cell.angle_beta   90.00
_cell.angle_gamma   90.00
#
_symmetry.space_group_name_H-M   'P 1'
#
loop_
_entity.id
_entity.type
_entity.pdbx_description
1 polymer ?
#
loop_
_entity_poly.entity_id
_entity_poly.type
_entity_poly.pdbx_seq_one_letter_code
_entity_poly.pdbx_strand_id
1 'polypeptide(L)'
;MIIEAIADLHFGRTGNEEKFYESLKNHFINHCNEVHPDLIVILGDSFDSRQGIGSPANIYYGKFIDDCIATGATIIVIEGTESHDRHQINGLLHYSSDKFFIVNTVTKLNVCGLKLLLLPEEYVINDDYYKDYFNDNYDFVLFHGMFTHVGINGYVSDEIVRHAYNFDWKMFKDNVKHFVIGGHIHTHSCYKNIIYCGSYGRLNFGEEEDKGWIEVEVKGDKSKWIFMKNPDAMTFTTILASKLPNEIDPLLNMLRGYQESNDFLRIKLDIDDDNKRNTIEGFVKNHKNCCVLRMKSKRVLEKQEEITADIKEQQEQLHNKMKGFENMNFIQITQKIAKDDYHMEFSQEEINNILNTKV
;
A
#
# COMPACT_ATOMS: atom_id res chain seq x y z
N MET A 1 16.70 -21.54 -15.28
CA MET A 1 16.88 -20.32 -14.49
C MET A 1 15.72 -20.19 -13.53
N ILE A 2 16.02 -19.87 -12.27
CA ILE A 2 15.01 -19.64 -11.22
C ILE A 2 15.14 -18.19 -10.74
N ILE A 3 14.01 -17.50 -10.62
CA ILE A 3 13.90 -16.12 -10.10
C ILE A 3 12.96 -16.17 -8.91
N GLU A 4 13.41 -15.61 -7.77
CA GLU A 4 12.59 -15.41 -6.58
C GLU A 4 12.25 -13.93 -6.44
N ALA A 5 10.96 -13.60 -6.43
CA ALA A 5 10.48 -12.23 -6.36
C ALA A 5 9.62 -12.03 -5.11
N ILE A 6 10.07 -11.14 -4.23
CA ILE A 6 9.43 -10.81 -2.96
C ILE A 6 9.18 -9.31 -2.89
N ALA A 7 8.10 -8.88 -2.24
CA ALA A 7 7.67 -7.48 -2.18
C ALA A 7 7.10 -7.10 -0.82
N ASP A 8 7.00 -5.79 -0.58
CA ASP A 8 6.22 -5.20 0.51
C ASP A 8 6.54 -5.85 1.87
N LEU A 9 7.84 -5.83 2.24
CA LEU A 9 8.33 -6.41 3.48
C LEU A 9 7.95 -5.56 4.70
N HIS A 10 7.94 -4.25 4.56
CA HIS A 10 7.55 -3.29 5.60
C HIS A 10 8.22 -3.53 6.95
N PHE A 11 9.53 -3.75 6.97
CA PHE A 11 10.27 -3.81 8.23
C PHE A 11 10.01 -2.54 9.05
N GLY A 12 9.67 -2.71 10.32
CA GLY A 12 9.27 -1.61 11.22
C GLY A 12 7.76 -1.49 11.43
N ARG A 13 6.94 -2.22 10.65
CA ARG A 13 5.47 -2.14 10.74
C ARG A 13 4.91 -2.72 12.03
N THR A 14 5.34 -3.92 12.37
CA THR A 14 4.72 -4.69 13.45
C THR A 14 5.40 -4.53 14.80
N GLY A 15 6.64 -4.06 14.81
CA GLY A 15 7.49 -4.01 16.00
C GLY A 15 7.93 -5.40 16.52
N ASN A 16 7.75 -6.44 15.70
CA ASN A 16 8.17 -7.82 15.97
C ASN A 16 9.14 -8.32 14.91
N GLU A 17 10.20 -7.55 14.68
CA GLU A 17 11.13 -7.70 13.56
C GLU A 17 11.90 -9.01 13.61
N GLU A 18 12.20 -9.50 14.81
CA GLU A 18 12.87 -10.79 14.99
C GLU A 18 12.02 -11.95 14.47
N LYS A 19 10.77 -12.03 14.89
CA LYS A 19 9.84 -13.07 14.42
C LYS A 19 9.61 -13.00 12.92
N PHE A 20 9.50 -11.77 12.38
CA PHE A 20 9.34 -11.56 10.94
C PHE A 20 10.57 -12.03 10.16
N TYR A 21 11.78 -11.71 10.63
CA TYR A 21 13.02 -12.17 10.04
C TYR A 21 13.17 -13.70 10.14
N GLU A 22 12.81 -14.30 11.29
CA GLU A 22 12.83 -15.76 11.44
C GLU A 22 11.90 -16.45 10.43
N SER A 23 10.72 -15.89 10.17
CA SER A 23 9.83 -16.36 9.13
C SER A 23 10.48 -16.28 7.73
N LEU A 24 11.12 -15.14 7.38
CA LEU A 24 11.87 -14.99 6.13
C LEU A 24 12.98 -16.03 6.01
N LYS A 25 13.73 -16.26 7.07
CA LYS A 25 14.83 -17.23 7.11
C LYS A 25 14.33 -18.66 6.94
N ASN A 26 13.29 -19.03 7.68
CA ASN A 26 12.76 -20.39 7.72
C ASN A 26 12.05 -20.80 6.42
N HIS A 27 11.46 -19.86 5.71
CA HIS A 27 10.68 -20.13 4.51
C HIS A 27 11.37 -19.62 3.24
N PHE A 28 11.57 -18.32 3.10
CA PHE A 28 12.11 -17.75 1.87
C PHE A 28 13.60 -18.12 1.67
N ILE A 29 14.45 -17.87 2.65
CA ILE A 29 15.90 -18.12 2.54
C ILE A 29 16.19 -19.62 2.46
N ASN A 30 15.53 -20.45 3.28
CA ASN A 30 15.71 -21.90 3.20
C ASN A 30 15.28 -22.44 1.84
N HIS A 31 14.16 -21.95 1.28
CA HIS A 31 13.74 -22.29 -0.07
C HIS A 31 14.81 -21.87 -1.10
N CYS A 32 15.32 -20.64 -1.04
CA CYS A 32 16.41 -20.19 -1.91
C CYS A 32 17.65 -21.08 -1.82
N ASN A 33 18.00 -21.55 -0.62
CA ASN A 33 19.12 -22.48 -0.42
C ASN A 33 18.86 -23.87 -1.02
N GLU A 34 17.61 -24.29 -1.14
CA GLU A 34 17.24 -25.57 -1.77
C GLU A 34 17.22 -25.49 -3.30
N VAL A 35 16.66 -24.39 -3.85
CA VAL A 35 16.45 -24.25 -5.30
C VAL A 35 17.60 -23.56 -6.02
N HIS A 36 18.50 -22.88 -5.28
CA HIS A 36 19.64 -22.13 -5.81
C HIS A 36 19.23 -21.15 -6.93
N PRO A 37 18.45 -20.08 -6.62
CA PRO A 37 17.98 -19.17 -7.63
C PRO A 37 19.14 -18.43 -8.31
N ASP A 38 18.97 -18.12 -9.58
CA ASP A 38 19.90 -17.28 -10.34
C ASP A 38 19.73 -15.79 -9.96
N LEU A 39 18.48 -15.42 -9.59
CA LEU A 39 18.11 -14.04 -9.30
C LEU A 39 17.13 -13.98 -8.13
N ILE A 40 17.38 -13.10 -7.16
CA ILE A 40 16.46 -12.68 -6.11
C ILE A 40 16.12 -11.21 -6.34
N VAL A 41 14.82 -10.89 -6.37
CA VAL A 41 14.33 -9.52 -6.56
C VAL A 41 13.47 -9.09 -5.39
N ILE A 42 13.84 -7.97 -4.76
CA ILE A 42 13.08 -7.29 -3.71
C ILE A 42 12.39 -6.09 -4.36
N LEU A 43 11.07 -6.18 -4.48
CA LEU A 43 10.25 -5.30 -5.32
C LEU A 43 9.62 -4.16 -4.52
N GLY A 44 10.44 -3.39 -3.79
CA GLY A 44 10.05 -2.19 -3.08
C GLY A 44 9.36 -2.41 -1.73
N ASP A 45 9.12 -1.31 -1.04
CA ASP A 45 8.54 -1.23 0.30
C ASP A 45 9.21 -2.17 1.30
N SER A 46 10.55 -2.08 1.31
CA SER A 46 11.40 -2.83 2.25
C SER A 46 11.15 -2.40 3.70
N PHE A 47 10.87 -1.13 3.92
CA PHE A 47 10.56 -0.53 5.23
C PHE A 47 9.14 0.02 5.28
N ASP A 48 8.54 0.06 6.47
CA ASP A 48 7.22 0.68 6.68
C ASP A 48 7.26 2.20 6.70
N SER A 49 8.37 2.73 7.18
CA SER A 49 8.63 4.17 7.29
C SER A 49 10.12 4.40 7.50
N ARG A 50 10.54 5.66 7.57
CA ARG A 50 11.94 5.98 7.84
C ARG A 50 12.40 5.42 9.20
N GLN A 51 13.40 4.56 9.15
CA GLN A 51 13.99 3.88 10.30
C GLN A 51 15.28 4.56 10.76
N GLY A 52 15.48 4.63 12.07
CA GLY A 52 16.77 5.09 12.62
C GLY A 52 17.88 4.07 12.40
N ILE A 53 19.12 4.54 12.26
CA ILE A 53 20.32 3.67 12.24
C ILE A 53 20.33 2.86 13.55
N GLY A 54 20.42 1.53 13.44
CA GLY A 54 20.42 0.64 14.63
C GLY A 54 19.03 0.32 15.15
N SER A 55 17.94 0.74 14.48
CA SER A 55 16.60 0.22 14.79
C SER A 55 16.54 -1.29 14.52
N PRO A 56 15.69 -2.04 15.24
CA PRO A 56 15.46 -3.46 14.94
C PRO A 56 15.15 -3.71 13.46
N ALA A 57 14.35 -2.85 12.84
CA ALA A 57 14.02 -2.94 11.43
C ALA A 57 15.27 -2.93 10.53
N ASN A 58 16.17 -1.95 10.71
CA ASN A 58 17.41 -1.91 9.95
C ASN A 58 18.33 -3.10 10.21
N ILE A 59 18.42 -3.54 11.48
CA ILE A 59 19.28 -4.66 11.86
C ILE A 59 18.79 -5.96 11.20
N TYR A 60 17.49 -6.25 11.30
CA TYR A 60 16.95 -7.50 10.76
C TYR A 60 16.81 -7.48 9.25
N TYR A 61 16.56 -6.31 8.63
CA TYR A 61 16.64 -6.17 7.19
C TYR A 61 18.06 -6.39 6.67
N GLY A 62 19.08 -5.84 7.35
CA GLY A 62 20.48 -6.11 7.01
C GLY A 62 20.83 -7.60 7.08
N LYS A 63 20.40 -8.32 8.13
CA LYS A 63 20.57 -9.78 8.21
C LYS A 63 19.88 -10.53 7.07
N PHE A 64 18.68 -10.12 6.69
CA PHE A 64 17.97 -10.69 5.56
C PHE A 64 18.74 -10.50 4.25
N ILE A 65 19.31 -9.32 4.02
CA ILE A 65 20.15 -9.05 2.84
C ILE A 65 21.42 -9.91 2.87
N ASP A 66 22.09 -10.04 4.02
CA ASP A 66 23.26 -10.89 4.19
C ASP A 66 22.92 -12.35 3.86
N ASP A 67 21.78 -12.86 4.34
CA ASP A 67 21.31 -14.21 4.02
C ASP A 67 20.98 -14.38 2.52
N CYS A 68 20.37 -13.38 1.88
CA CYS A 68 20.15 -13.38 0.42
C CYS A 68 21.48 -13.45 -0.35
N ILE A 69 22.50 -12.67 0.04
CA ILE A 69 23.83 -12.68 -0.56
C ILE A 69 24.49 -14.05 -0.39
N ALA A 70 24.32 -14.67 0.79
CA ALA A 70 24.90 -15.98 1.09
C ALA A 70 24.35 -17.12 0.20
N THR A 71 23.17 -16.97 -0.42
CA THR A 71 22.64 -17.93 -1.40
C THR A 71 23.48 -18.01 -2.67
N GLY A 72 24.27 -16.97 -2.97
CA GLY A 72 25.07 -16.84 -4.20
C GLY A 72 24.30 -16.32 -5.42
N ALA A 73 23.00 -16.04 -5.28
CA ALA A 73 22.17 -15.44 -6.33
C ALA A 73 22.60 -14.00 -6.65
N THR A 74 22.25 -13.54 -7.84
CA THR A 74 22.24 -12.10 -8.12
C THR A 74 21.07 -11.46 -7.42
N ILE A 75 21.25 -10.25 -6.83
CA ILE A 75 20.24 -9.58 -6.05
C ILE A 75 19.92 -8.23 -6.67
N ILE A 76 18.64 -7.93 -6.83
CA ILE A 76 18.12 -6.63 -7.24
C ILE A 76 17.18 -6.13 -6.13
N VAL A 77 17.47 -4.93 -5.62
CA VAL A 77 16.60 -4.21 -4.68
C VAL A 77 16.04 -2.99 -5.38
N ILE A 78 14.75 -2.96 -5.58
CA ILE A 78 14.03 -1.83 -6.19
C ILE A 78 13.46 -0.96 -5.07
N GLU A 79 13.59 0.36 -5.19
CA GLU A 79 12.98 1.31 -4.26
C GLU A 79 11.46 1.32 -4.42
N GLY A 80 10.75 1.28 -3.30
CA GLY A 80 9.30 1.38 -3.25
C GLY A 80 8.81 2.81 -3.04
N THR A 81 7.69 2.93 -2.34
CA THR A 81 7.02 4.20 -2.06
C THR A 81 7.92 5.15 -1.24
N GLU A 82 7.96 6.42 -1.61
CA GLU A 82 8.81 7.41 -0.93
C GLU A 82 8.50 7.51 0.58
N SER A 83 7.25 7.37 1.00
CA SER A 83 6.86 7.38 2.41
C SER A 83 7.39 6.18 3.19
N HIS A 84 7.70 5.09 2.51
CA HIS A 84 8.21 3.84 3.07
C HIS A 84 9.74 3.77 2.96
N ASP A 85 10.28 3.61 1.76
CA ASP A 85 11.70 3.37 1.58
C ASP A 85 12.56 4.63 1.68
N ARG A 86 12.13 5.75 1.12
CA ARG A 86 12.73 7.09 1.23
C ARG A 86 14.26 7.10 1.12
N HIS A 87 14.77 6.43 0.10
CA HIS A 87 16.20 6.21 -0.14
C HIS A 87 16.96 5.47 1.00
N GLN A 88 16.27 4.81 1.92
CA GLN A 88 16.91 4.03 2.98
C GLN A 88 17.68 2.83 2.44
N ILE A 89 17.21 2.24 1.32
CA ILE A 89 17.91 1.17 0.62
C ILE A 89 19.33 1.59 0.16
N ASN A 90 19.62 2.90 0.05
CA ASN A 90 20.97 3.40 -0.21
C ASN A 90 21.98 3.03 0.89
N GLY A 91 21.51 2.69 2.09
CA GLY A 91 22.34 2.08 3.13
C GLY A 91 23.01 0.78 2.70
N LEU A 92 22.49 0.11 1.65
CA LEU A 92 23.04 -1.11 1.08
C LEU A 92 24.11 -0.89 0.00
N LEU A 93 24.44 0.36 -0.36
CA LEU A 93 25.41 0.66 -1.42
C LEU A 93 26.78 0.02 -1.21
N HIS A 94 27.15 -0.31 0.03
CA HIS A 94 28.39 -1.01 0.32
C HIS A 94 28.43 -2.47 -0.17
N TYR A 95 27.27 -3.07 -0.49
CA TYR A 95 27.19 -4.38 -1.14
C TYR A 95 27.26 -4.32 -2.67
N SER A 96 27.19 -3.12 -3.27
CA SER A 96 27.16 -2.95 -4.73
C SER A 96 28.30 -3.70 -5.41
N SER A 97 27.95 -4.55 -6.36
CA SER A 97 28.85 -5.42 -7.11
C SER A 97 28.21 -5.81 -8.45
N ASP A 98 28.85 -6.67 -9.19
CA ASP A 98 28.30 -7.30 -10.40
C ASP A 98 27.12 -8.27 -10.12
N LYS A 99 26.86 -8.56 -8.83
CA LYS A 99 25.76 -9.41 -8.36
C LYS A 99 24.81 -8.72 -7.38
N PHE A 100 24.98 -7.44 -7.09
CA PHE A 100 24.09 -6.70 -6.17
C PHE A 100 23.76 -5.31 -6.70
N PHE A 101 22.51 -5.08 -7.02
CA PHE A 101 22.01 -3.87 -7.67
C PHE A 101 20.95 -3.18 -6.82
N ILE A 102 21.10 -1.87 -6.64
CA ILE A 102 20.09 -1.00 -6.01
C ILE A 102 19.52 -0.10 -7.09
N VAL A 103 18.20 -0.03 -7.18
CA VAL A 103 17.49 0.65 -8.25
C VAL A 103 16.55 1.70 -7.67
N ASN A 104 16.97 2.98 -7.77
CA ASN A 104 16.21 4.14 -7.29
C ASN A 104 15.57 4.94 -8.43
N THR A 105 15.96 4.67 -9.66
CA THR A 105 15.43 5.32 -10.87
C THR A 105 15.23 4.29 -11.96
N VAL A 106 14.37 4.57 -12.92
CA VAL A 106 14.11 3.66 -14.04
C VAL A 106 15.41 3.21 -14.70
N THR A 107 15.61 1.90 -14.80
CA THR A 107 16.88 1.30 -15.21
C THR A 107 16.67 0.15 -16.19
N LYS A 108 17.44 0.15 -17.29
CA LYS A 108 17.58 -1.04 -18.17
C LYS A 108 18.81 -1.82 -17.70
N LEU A 109 18.63 -3.09 -17.39
CA LEU A 109 19.69 -3.95 -16.87
C LEU A 109 19.76 -5.28 -17.68
N ASN A 110 21.00 -5.66 -18.07
CA ASN A 110 21.25 -7.00 -18.60
C ASN A 110 21.99 -7.81 -17.54
N VAL A 111 21.34 -8.82 -16.98
CA VAL A 111 21.90 -9.65 -15.91
C VAL A 111 21.37 -11.07 -16.01
N CYS A 112 22.18 -12.07 -15.66
CA CYS A 112 21.81 -13.49 -15.76
C CYS A 112 21.35 -13.90 -17.16
N GLY A 113 21.77 -13.19 -18.22
CA GLY A 113 21.31 -13.43 -19.60
C GLY A 113 19.91 -12.92 -19.90
N LEU A 114 19.29 -12.16 -19.02
CA LEU A 114 18.00 -11.51 -19.18
C LEU A 114 18.15 -10.02 -19.43
N LYS A 115 17.27 -9.49 -20.26
CA LYS A 115 17.09 -8.03 -20.46
C LYS A 115 15.91 -7.56 -19.62
N LEU A 116 16.20 -6.80 -18.58
CA LEU A 116 15.24 -6.33 -17.59
C LEU A 116 14.96 -4.83 -17.76
N LEU A 117 13.70 -4.44 -17.55
CA LEU A 117 13.31 -3.07 -17.23
C LEU A 117 12.92 -3.03 -15.76
N LEU A 118 13.58 -2.14 -14.99
CA LEU A 118 13.40 -1.98 -13.56
C LEU A 118 12.75 -0.62 -13.31
N LEU A 119 11.58 -0.62 -12.67
CA LEU A 119 10.73 0.56 -12.46
C LEU A 119 10.47 0.74 -10.97
N PRO A 120 11.28 1.51 -10.25
CA PRO A 120 10.93 1.95 -8.90
C PRO A 120 9.72 2.88 -8.94
N GLU A 121 9.10 3.13 -7.79
CA GLU A 121 8.01 4.10 -7.71
C GLU A 121 8.56 5.52 -7.79
N GLU A 122 8.40 6.15 -8.95
CA GLU A 122 8.87 7.51 -9.22
C GLU A 122 7.70 8.48 -9.35
N TYR A 123 7.86 9.68 -8.77
CA TYR A 123 6.89 10.77 -8.89
C TYR A 123 7.23 11.62 -10.10
N VAL A 124 6.78 11.17 -11.28
CA VAL A 124 7.06 11.86 -12.55
C VAL A 124 5.93 12.81 -12.92
N ILE A 125 6.30 13.98 -13.41
CA ILE A 125 5.36 15.05 -13.77
C ILE A 125 4.86 14.89 -15.21
N ASN A 126 5.59 14.14 -16.06
CA ASN A 126 5.34 14.06 -17.48
C ASN A 126 5.23 12.60 -17.95
N ASP A 127 4.13 12.27 -18.61
CA ASP A 127 3.89 10.94 -19.21
C ASP A 127 4.97 10.54 -20.25
N ASP A 128 5.66 11.51 -20.84
CA ASP A 128 6.76 11.23 -21.79
C ASP A 128 8.02 10.66 -21.11
N TYR A 129 8.13 10.74 -19.77
CA TYR A 129 9.31 10.28 -19.01
C TYR A 129 9.69 8.82 -19.30
N TYR A 130 8.69 7.94 -19.38
CA TYR A 130 8.91 6.52 -19.63
C TYR A 130 8.89 6.13 -21.11
N LYS A 131 8.58 7.04 -22.03
CA LYS A 131 8.33 6.75 -23.45
C LYS A 131 9.47 5.97 -24.14
N ASP A 132 10.72 6.38 -23.87
CA ASP A 132 11.89 5.75 -24.49
C ASP A 132 12.20 4.36 -23.90
N TYR A 133 11.66 4.06 -22.73
CA TYR A 133 11.79 2.75 -22.10
C TYR A 133 10.80 1.74 -22.66
N PHE A 134 9.61 2.17 -23.04
CA PHE A 134 8.55 1.29 -23.57
C PHE A 134 8.68 0.95 -25.06
N ASN A 135 9.58 1.60 -25.77
CA ASN A 135 9.89 1.32 -27.17
C ASN A 135 10.88 0.16 -27.37
N ASP A 136 11.29 -0.51 -26.31
CA ASP A 136 12.26 -1.61 -26.33
C ASP A 136 11.59 -2.93 -25.90
N ASN A 137 12.25 -4.07 -26.18
CA ASN A 137 11.75 -5.39 -25.75
C ASN A 137 12.53 -5.86 -24.54
N TYR A 138 11.83 -6.50 -23.59
CA TYR A 138 12.38 -7.00 -22.35
C TYR A 138 11.97 -8.46 -22.11
N ASP A 139 12.81 -9.20 -21.41
CA ASP A 139 12.42 -10.52 -20.90
C ASP A 139 11.44 -10.37 -19.73
N PHE A 140 11.75 -9.46 -18.80
CA PHE A 140 10.89 -9.11 -17.68
C PHE A 140 10.84 -7.59 -17.46
N VAL A 141 9.73 -7.12 -16.90
CA VAL A 141 9.62 -5.83 -16.25
C VAL A 141 9.39 -6.08 -14.76
N LEU A 142 10.23 -5.49 -13.92
CA LEU A 142 10.18 -5.62 -12.46
C LEU A 142 9.90 -4.23 -11.90
N PHE A 143 8.86 -4.09 -11.08
CA PHE A 143 8.37 -2.75 -10.72
C PHE A 143 7.88 -2.66 -9.27
N HIS A 144 7.82 -1.43 -8.78
CA HIS A 144 6.99 -1.08 -7.63
C HIS A 144 6.04 0.04 -8.06
N GLY A 145 4.72 -0.12 -7.87
CA GLY A 145 3.75 0.89 -8.27
C GLY A 145 2.41 0.30 -8.72
N MET A 146 1.61 1.12 -9.40
CA MET A 146 0.23 0.80 -9.73
C MET A 146 -0.04 0.72 -11.23
N PHE A 147 -1.02 -0.11 -11.60
CA PHE A 147 -1.61 -0.13 -12.92
C PHE A 147 -3.02 0.42 -12.90
N THR A 148 -3.33 1.34 -13.84
CA THR A 148 -4.70 1.77 -14.09
C THR A 148 -5.50 0.66 -14.76
N HIS A 149 -6.78 0.52 -14.38
CA HIS A 149 -7.75 -0.40 -15.01
C HIS A 149 -7.38 -1.90 -14.98
N VAL A 150 -6.40 -2.29 -14.22
CA VAL A 150 -6.22 -3.70 -13.90
C VAL A 150 -7.27 -4.03 -12.84
N GLY A 151 -8.21 -4.92 -13.17
CA GLY A 151 -9.31 -5.33 -12.29
C GLY A 151 -8.80 -6.10 -11.09
N ILE A 152 -8.05 -5.41 -10.24
CA ILE A 152 -7.59 -5.87 -8.96
C ILE A 152 -8.78 -5.62 -8.01
N ASN A 153 -9.33 -6.68 -7.45
CA ASN A 153 -10.35 -6.61 -6.40
C ASN A 153 -9.76 -6.06 -5.09
N GLY A 154 -8.96 -5.00 -5.16
CA GLY A 154 -8.36 -4.31 -4.03
C GLY A 154 -8.82 -2.86 -4.02
N TYR A 155 -9.26 -2.39 -2.88
CA TYR A 155 -9.51 -0.98 -2.62
C TYR A 155 -8.22 -0.20 -2.84
N VAL A 156 -8.15 0.48 -3.96
CA VAL A 156 -7.23 1.60 -4.13
C VAL A 156 -7.93 2.80 -3.52
N SER A 157 -7.45 3.32 -2.41
CA SER A 157 -7.98 4.58 -1.88
C SER A 157 -7.67 5.69 -2.89
N ASP A 158 -8.62 6.60 -3.12
CA ASP A 158 -8.43 7.76 -4.00
C ASP A 158 -7.21 8.63 -3.61
N GLU A 159 -6.69 8.51 -2.39
CA GLU A 159 -5.48 9.17 -1.90
C GLU A 159 -4.19 8.59 -2.50
N ILE A 160 -4.13 7.28 -2.74
CA ILE A 160 -2.94 6.61 -3.33
C ILE A 160 -2.79 6.99 -4.80
N VAL A 161 -3.89 7.22 -5.51
CA VAL A 161 -3.90 7.55 -6.95
C VAL A 161 -3.28 8.93 -7.26
N ARG A 162 -3.08 9.81 -6.27
CA ARG A 162 -2.74 11.22 -6.53
C ARG A 162 -1.25 11.51 -6.67
N HIS A 163 -0.35 10.60 -6.29
CA HIS A 163 1.08 10.95 -6.13
C HIS A 163 2.08 10.07 -6.86
N ALA A 164 1.73 8.86 -7.29
CA ALA A 164 2.59 7.98 -8.05
C ALA A 164 2.14 7.82 -9.50
N TYR A 165 3.08 7.48 -10.38
CA TYR A 165 2.76 7.19 -11.77
C TYR A 165 1.96 5.89 -11.89
N ASN A 166 0.81 5.94 -12.57
CA ASN A 166 -0.03 4.78 -12.84
C ASN A 166 0.23 4.27 -14.26
N PHE A 167 0.74 3.07 -14.38
CA PHE A 167 1.01 2.44 -15.67
C PHE A 167 -0.28 1.95 -16.34
N ASP A 168 -0.40 2.12 -17.66
CA ASP A 168 -1.39 1.38 -18.44
C ASP A 168 -0.80 0.00 -18.82
N TRP A 169 -1.50 -1.09 -18.51
CA TRP A 169 -1.07 -2.46 -18.85
C TRP A 169 -0.76 -2.64 -20.34
N LYS A 170 -1.37 -1.83 -21.21
CA LYS A 170 -1.14 -1.86 -22.66
C LYS A 170 0.29 -1.49 -23.05
N MET A 171 0.98 -0.71 -22.19
CA MET A 171 2.38 -0.34 -22.41
C MET A 171 3.31 -1.57 -22.41
N PHE A 172 2.91 -2.64 -21.74
CA PHE A 172 3.73 -3.85 -21.56
C PHE A 172 3.23 -5.05 -22.36
N LYS A 173 2.14 -4.90 -23.10
CA LYS A 173 1.46 -6.04 -23.75
C LYS A 173 2.32 -6.74 -24.79
N ASP A 174 3.05 -5.97 -25.61
CA ASP A 174 3.71 -6.47 -26.81
C ASP A 174 5.25 -6.43 -26.70
N ASN A 175 5.80 -5.87 -25.63
CA ASN A 175 7.23 -5.66 -25.45
C ASN A 175 7.85 -6.41 -24.26
N VAL A 176 7.07 -7.25 -23.58
CA VAL A 176 7.56 -8.10 -22.48
C VAL A 176 7.36 -9.56 -22.83
N LYS A 177 8.47 -10.31 -22.89
CA LYS A 177 8.49 -11.71 -23.33
C LYS A 177 7.85 -12.66 -22.33
N HIS A 178 8.09 -12.44 -21.03
CA HIS A 178 7.64 -13.32 -19.96
C HIS A 178 6.59 -12.63 -19.08
N PHE A 179 7.02 -11.97 -18.01
CA PHE A 179 6.11 -11.39 -17.03
C PHE A 179 6.51 -9.97 -16.62
N VAL A 180 5.52 -9.23 -16.18
CA VAL A 180 5.63 -7.95 -15.46
C VAL A 180 5.33 -8.27 -14.00
N ILE A 181 6.32 -8.16 -13.11
CA ILE A 181 6.19 -8.60 -11.70
C ILE A 181 6.46 -7.41 -10.79
N GLY A 182 5.58 -7.19 -9.82
CA GLY A 182 5.73 -6.03 -8.93
C GLY A 182 5.17 -6.16 -7.54
N GLY A 183 5.50 -5.14 -6.74
CA GLY A 183 4.98 -4.85 -5.41
C GLY A 183 4.00 -3.68 -5.40
N HIS A 184 3.73 -3.11 -4.22
CA HIS A 184 2.80 -2.03 -3.88
C HIS A 184 1.39 -2.51 -3.52
N ILE A 185 0.86 -3.51 -4.19
CA ILE A 185 -0.44 -4.10 -3.86
C ILE A 185 -0.22 -5.31 -2.96
N HIS A 186 -0.63 -5.20 -1.70
CA HIS A 186 -0.38 -6.21 -0.67
C HIS A 186 -1.14 -7.54 -0.90
N THR A 187 -2.13 -7.54 -1.77
CA THR A 187 -2.87 -8.75 -2.14
C THR A 187 -2.26 -9.37 -3.40
N HIS A 188 -1.83 -10.64 -3.29
CA HIS A 188 -1.38 -11.39 -4.47
C HIS A 188 -2.46 -11.41 -5.54
N SER A 189 -2.10 -11.05 -6.76
CA SER A 189 -3.04 -11.02 -7.88
C SER A 189 -2.31 -11.14 -9.22
N CYS A 190 -3.05 -11.59 -10.24
CA CYS A 190 -2.54 -11.72 -11.59
C CYS A 190 -3.57 -11.23 -12.60
N TYR A 191 -3.11 -10.42 -13.56
CA TYR A 191 -3.90 -10.00 -14.70
C TYR A 191 -3.06 -10.09 -15.97
N LYS A 192 -3.40 -11.04 -16.86
CA LYS A 192 -2.63 -11.36 -18.07
C LYS A 192 -1.19 -11.75 -17.70
N ASN A 193 -0.19 -10.99 -18.18
CA ASN A 193 1.22 -11.20 -17.85
C ASN A 193 1.72 -10.34 -16.68
N ILE A 194 0.82 -9.61 -16.00
CA ILE A 194 1.16 -8.77 -14.85
C ILE A 194 0.86 -9.55 -13.57
N ILE A 195 1.82 -9.62 -12.67
CA ILE A 195 1.75 -10.34 -11.40
C ILE A 195 2.12 -9.37 -10.28
N TYR A 196 1.24 -9.19 -9.32
CA TYR A 196 1.58 -8.58 -8.03
C TYR A 196 1.94 -9.69 -7.04
N CYS A 197 3.12 -9.60 -6.45
CA CYS A 197 3.56 -10.57 -5.46
C CYS A 197 2.63 -10.61 -4.25
N GLY A 198 2.11 -9.45 -3.86
CA GLY A 198 1.52 -9.26 -2.55
C GLY A 198 2.59 -9.09 -1.48
N SER A 199 2.22 -8.65 -0.29
CA SER A 199 3.16 -8.55 0.82
C SER A 199 3.55 -9.94 1.34
N TYR A 200 4.81 -10.06 1.80
CA TYR A 200 5.32 -11.30 2.39
C TYR A 200 4.62 -11.69 3.70
N GLY A 201 4.22 -10.72 4.49
CA GLY A 201 3.46 -10.90 5.72
C GLY A 201 2.18 -10.08 5.74
N ARG A 202 1.27 -10.35 6.68
CA ARG A 202 0.12 -9.49 6.93
C ARG A 202 0.58 -8.23 7.65
N LEU A 203 0.06 -7.09 7.24
CA LEU A 203 0.44 -5.77 7.72
C LEU A 203 -0.70 -5.08 8.48
N ASN A 204 -1.94 -5.50 8.21
CA ASN A 204 -3.14 -4.86 8.74
C ASN A 204 -4.24 -5.86 9.12
N PHE A 205 -5.13 -5.40 10.00
CA PHE A 205 -6.38 -6.09 10.27
C PHE A 205 -7.30 -6.06 9.04
N GLY A 206 -7.77 -7.22 8.62
CA GLY A 206 -8.62 -7.40 7.45
C GLY A 206 -7.91 -8.02 6.25
N GLU A 207 -6.61 -8.22 6.33
CA GLU A 207 -5.87 -9.01 5.35
C GLU A 207 -6.01 -10.50 5.73
N GLU A 208 -6.93 -11.19 5.06
CA GLU A 208 -7.24 -12.60 5.34
C GLU A 208 -6.58 -13.56 4.34
N GLU A 209 -6.17 -13.04 3.18
CA GLU A 209 -5.55 -13.81 2.10
C GLU A 209 -4.17 -14.38 2.47
N ASP A 210 -3.75 -15.36 1.70
CA ASP A 210 -2.41 -15.93 1.81
C ASP A 210 -1.34 -14.90 1.45
N LYS A 211 -0.24 -14.91 2.17
CA LYS A 211 0.93 -14.06 2.02
C LYS A 211 2.13 -14.90 1.59
N GLY A 212 3.11 -14.28 0.90
CA GLY A 212 4.25 -15.04 0.41
C GLY A 212 5.06 -14.31 -0.66
N TRP A 213 5.54 -15.06 -1.64
CA TRP A 213 6.38 -14.57 -2.73
C TRP A 213 6.12 -15.32 -4.03
N ILE A 214 6.77 -14.93 -5.11
CA ILE A 214 6.64 -15.57 -6.42
C ILE A 214 7.95 -16.25 -6.80
N GLU A 215 7.90 -17.53 -7.15
CA GLU A 215 8.96 -18.24 -7.87
C GLU A 215 8.64 -18.25 -9.37
N VAL A 216 9.63 -17.94 -10.20
CA VAL A 216 9.53 -18.02 -11.66
C VAL A 216 10.58 -18.99 -12.18
N GLU A 217 10.15 -20.00 -12.92
CA GLU A 217 11.05 -20.89 -13.67
C GLU A 217 11.07 -20.48 -15.15
N VAL A 218 12.28 -20.24 -15.69
CA VAL A 218 12.49 -19.90 -17.10
C VAL A 218 13.25 -21.03 -17.79
N LYS A 219 12.68 -21.59 -18.88
CA LYS A 219 13.27 -22.64 -19.72
C LYS A 219 13.22 -22.21 -21.20
N GLY A 220 14.30 -21.61 -21.68
CA GLY A 220 14.37 -21.03 -23.01
C GLY A 220 13.34 -19.89 -23.17
N ASP A 221 12.45 -20.03 -24.16
CA ASP A 221 11.40 -19.04 -24.43
C ASP A 221 10.13 -19.23 -23.58
N LYS A 222 10.10 -20.23 -22.71
CA LYS A 222 8.94 -20.52 -21.85
C LYS A 222 9.26 -20.17 -20.41
N SER A 223 8.24 -19.65 -19.73
CA SER A 223 8.29 -19.39 -18.29
C SER A 223 6.99 -19.83 -17.62
N LYS A 224 7.09 -20.16 -16.36
CA LYS A 224 5.95 -20.40 -15.47
C LYS A 224 6.25 -19.74 -14.13
N TRP A 225 5.22 -19.38 -13.41
CA TRP A 225 5.34 -18.87 -12.05
C TRP A 225 4.45 -19.63 -11.07
N ILE A 226 4.83 -19.60 -9.80
CA ILE A 226 4.11 -20.23 -8.70
C ILE A 226 4.10 -19.24 -7.54
N PHE A 227 2.95 -19.09 -6.88
CA PHE A 227 2.87 -18.38 -5.61
C PHE A 227 3.32 -19.29 -4.49
N MET A 228 4.36 -18.90 -3.80
CA MET A 228 4.95 -19.60 -2.65
C MET A 228 4.39 -18.99 -1.37
N LYS A 229 3.66 -19.80 -0.59
CA LYS A 229 2.97 -19.32 0.61
C LYS A 229 3.93 -19.22 1.79
N ASN A 230 3.82 -18.11 2.53
CA ASN A 230 4.41 -17.97 3.87
C ASN A 230 3.43 -18.53 4.91
N PRO A 231 3.66 -19.71 5.48
CA PRO A 231 2.76 -20.32 6.46
C PRO A 231 2.80 -19.60 7.82
N ASP A 232 3.89 -18.87 8.11
CA ASP A 232 4.11 -18.16 9.37
C ASP A 232 3.77 -16.66 9.27
N ALA A 233 2.99 -16.27 8.24
CA ALA A 233 2.51 -14.90 8.13
C ALA A 233 1.69 -14.52 9.37
N MET A 234 2.11 -13.45 10.05
CA MET A 234 1.50 -12.99 11.32
C MET A 234 -0.02 -12.89 11.20
N THR A 235 -0.70 -13.26 12.27
CA THR A 235 -2.17 -13.26 12.33
C THR A 235 -2.70 -11.97 12.93
N PHE A 236 -3.71 -11.38 12.27
CA PHE A 236 -4.42 -10.18 12.70
C PHE A 236 -5.90 -10.51 12.88
N THR A 237 -6.31 -10.78 14.12
CA THR A 237 -7.69 -11.22 14.40
C THR A 237 -8.53 -10.08 14.95
N THR A 238 -9.76 -9.96 14.43
CA THR A 238 -10.77 -9.03 14.95
C THR A 238 -11.95 -9.80 15.53
N ILE A 239 -12.29 -9.52 16.78
CA ILE A 239 -13.45 -10.10 17.47
C ILE A 239 -14.44 -9.02 17.92
N LEU A 240 -15.72 -9.39 18.01
CA LEU A 240 -16.76 -8.51 18.54
C LEU A 240 -16.91 -8.74 20.05
N ALA A 241 -16.98 -7.67 20.82
CA ALA A 241 -17.20 -7.75 22.27
C ALA A 241 -18.53 -8.41 22.64
N SER A 242 -19.57 -8.24 21.79
CA SER A 242 -20.87 -8.90 21.95
C SER A 242 -20.81 -10.43 21.89
N LYS A 243 -19.81 -11.00 21.22
CA LYS A 243 -19.58 -12.45 21.11
C LYS A 243 -18.78 -13.04 22.28
N LEU A 244 -18.23 -12.19 23.14
CA LEU A 244 -17.49 -12.61 24.33
C LEU A 244 -18.43 -12.84 25.50
N PRO A 245 -18.07 -13.71 26.47
CA PRO A 245 -18.84 -13.92 27.72
C PRO A 245 -19.12 -12.62 28.47
N ASN A 246 -20.21 -12.57 29.22
CA ASN A 246 -20.52 -11.43 30.09
C ASN A 246 -19.85 -11.54 31.47
N GLU A 247 -19.59 -12.76 31.92
CA GLU A 247 -18.94 -13.03 33.18
C GLU A 247 -17.42 -12.77 33.06
N ILE A 248 -16.84 -12.14 34.08
CA ILE A 248 -15.46 -11.63 34.03
C ILE A 248 -14.44 -12.76 33.83
N ASP A 249 -14.50 -13.84 34.60
CA ASP A 249 -13.51 -14.90 34.50
C ASP A 249 -13.53 -15.65 33.17
N PRO A 250 -14.68 -16.10 32.66
CA PRO A 250 -14.79 -16.64 31.30
C PRO A 250 -14.35 -15.66 30.21
N LEU A 251 -14.67 -14.36 30.34
CA LEU A 251 -14.24 -13.31 29.42
C LEU A 251 -12.72 -13.22 29.37
N LEU A 252 -12.05 -13.09 30.52
CA LEU A 252 -10.60 -12.97 30.58
C LEU A 252 -9.88 -14.23 30.08
N ASN A 253 -10.41 -15.42 30.38
CA ASN A 253 -9.87 -16.68 29.88
C ASN A 253 -9.95 -16.76 28.34
N MET A 254 -11.09 -16.35 27.76
CA MET A 254 -11.27 -16.34 26.33
C MET A 254 -10.36 -15.30 25.62
N LEU A 255 -10.20 -14.12 26.24
CA LEU A 255 -9.28 -13.09 25.73
C LEU A 255 -7.82 -13.56 25.75
N ARG A 256 -7.37 -14.25 26.82
CA ARG A 256 -6.04 -14.86 26.89
C ARG A 256 -5.85 -15.90 25.79
N GLY A 257 -6.82 -16.80 25.57
CA GLY A 257 -6.76 -17.78 24.50
C GLY A 257 -6.64 -17.15 23.10
N TYR A 258 -7.36 -16.07 22.84
CA TYR A 258 -7.21 -15.33 21.58
C TYR A 258 -5.85 -14.64 21.48
N GLN A 259 -5.36 -14.03 22.55
CA GLN A 259 -4.07 -13.34 22.56
C GLN A 259 -2.91 -14.33 22.37
N GLU A 260 -2.99 -15.52 22.97
CA GLU A 260 -1.97 -16.57 22.83
C GLU A 260 -1.95 -17.22 21.43
N SER A 261 -3.11 -17.29 20.76
CA SER A 261 -3.24 -17.91 19.44
C SER A 261 -3.08 -16.96 18.27
N ASN A 262 -2.96 -15.65 18.51
CA ASN A 262 -2.86 -14.64 17.47
C ASN A 262 -1.75 -13.64 17.77
N ASP A 263 -1.07 -13.16 16.72
CA ASP A 263 -0.02 -12.15 16.85
C ASP A 263 -0.60 -10.78 17.22
N PHE A 264 -1.74 -10.43 16.60
CA PHE A 264 -2.43 -9.16 16.84
C PHE A 264 -3.92 -9.40 17.07
N LEU A 265 -4.46 -8.82 18.12
CA LEU A 265 -5.87 -8.94 18.49
C LEU A 265 -6.54 -7.55 18.53
N ARG A 266 -7.61 -7.37 17.76
CA ARG A 266 -8.45 -6.19 17.84
C ARG A 266 -9.84 -6.56 18.35
N ILE A 267 -10.31 -5.85 19.36
CA ILE A 267 -11.64 -6.06 19.93
C ILE A 267 -12.52 -4.88 19.55
N LYS A 268 -13.58 -5.13 18.78
CA LYS A 268 -14.59 -4.12 18.46
C LYS A 268 -15.59 -4.04 19.62
N LEU A 269 -15.66 -2.88 20.26
CA LEU A 269 -16.59 -2.61 21.37
C LEU A 269 -17.98 -2.25 20.79
N ASP A 270 -18.77 -3.27 20.50
CA ASP A 270 -20.14 -3.19 19.99
C ASP A 270 -21.19 -3.42 21.09
N ILE A 271 -20.85 -3.10 22.35
CA ILE A 271 -21.64 -3.31 23.57
C ILE A 271 -21.82 -2.01 24.34
N ASP A 272 -22.92 -1.92 25.11
CA ASP A 272 -23.22 -0.80 25.99
C ASP A 272 -22.93 -1.11 27.48
N ASP A 273 -22.50 -2.34 27.81
CA ASP A 273 -22.12 -2.76 29.16
C ASP A 273 -20.77 -2.17 29.57
N ASP A 274 -20.81 -1.20 30.48
CA ASP A 274 -19.62 -0.50 30.96
C ASP A 274 -18.68 -1.41 31.74
N ASN A 275 -19.18 -2.39 32.52
CA ASN A 275 -18.33 -3.31 33.27
C ASN A 275 -17.53 -4.20 32.34
N LYS A 276 -18.20 -4.80 31.36
CA LYS A 276 -17.57 -5.63 30.33
C LYS A 276 -16.57 -4.81 29.51
N ARG A 277 -16.96 -3.58 29.12
CA ARG A 277 -16.07 -2.64 28.39
C ARG A 277 -14.79 -2.34 29.19
N ASN A 278 -14.93 -1.95 30.45
CA ASN A 278 -13.79 -1.62 31.31
C ASN A 278 -12.86 -2.83 31.53
N THR A 279 -13.43 -4.03 31.64
CA THR A 279 -12.66 -5.28 31.75
C THR A 279 -11.83 -5.53 30.49
N ILE A 280 -12.44 -5.38 29.30
CA ILE A 280 -11.75 -5.55 28.01
C ILE A 280 -10.65 -4.49 27.83
N GLU A 281 -10.94 -3.21 28.09
CA GLU A 281 -9.96 -2.12 28.01
C GLU A 281 -8.80 -2.31 28.99
N GLY A 282 -9.09 -2.80 30.20
CA GLY A 282 -8.06 -3.17 31.20
C GLY A 282 -7.17 -4.31 30.72
N PHE A 283 -7.73 -5.33 30.10
CA PHE A 283 -6.97 -6.42 29.46
C PHE A 283 -6.04 -5.90 28.38
N VAL A 284 -6.59 -5.15 27.41
CA VAL A 284 -5.86 -4.62 26.26
C VAL A 284 -4.69 -3.71 26.69
N LYS A 285 -4.89 -2.87 27.71
CA LYS A 285 -3.85 -1.98 28.24
C LYS A 285 -2.59 -2.72 28.68
N ASN A 286 -2.73 -3.98 29.09
CA ASN A 286 -1.63 -4.81 29.58
C ASN A 286 -1.02 -5.73 28.52
N HIS A 287 -1.53 -5.68 27.26
CA HIS A 287 -1.08 -6.56 26.17
C HIS A 287 -0.76 -5.72 24.92
N LYS A 288 0.54 -5.60 24.60
CA LYS A 288 1.03 -4.71 23.51
C LYS A 288 0.44 -5.00 22.13
N ASN A 289 0.12 -6.26 21.85
CA ASN A 289 -0.41 -6.69 20.56
C ASN A 289 -1.95 -6.68 20.52
N CYS A 290 -2.58 -6.09 21.54
CA CYS A 290 -4.03 -5.97 21.60
C CYS A 290 -4.45 -4.52 21.44
N CYS A 291 -5.56 -4.30 20.76
CA CYS A 291 -6.17 -2.97 20.66
C CYS A 291 -7.71 -3.05 20.73
N VAL A 292 -8.33 -1.95 21.11
CA VAL A 292 -9.78 -1.79 21.05
C VAL A 292 -10.17 -0.81 19.94
N LEU A 293 -11.24 -1.15 19.22
CA LEU A 293 -11.92 -0.23 18.32
C LEU A 293 -13.29 0.10 18.91
N ARG A 294 -13.46 1.33 19.35
CA ARG A 294 -14.76 1.82 19.83
C ARG A 294 -15.68 2.06 18.65
N MET A 295 -16.79 1.34 18.62
CA MET A 295 -17.86 1.58 17.64
C MET A 295 -18.61 2.85 18.03
N LYS A 296 -18.96 3.69 17.07
CA LYS A 296 -19.84 4.83 17.33
C LYS A 296 -21.21 4.29 17.73
N SER A 297 -21.80 4.81 18.80
CA SER A 297 -23.15 4.42 19.21
C SER A 297 -24.15 4.67 18.06
N LYS A 298 -25.20 3.84 17.95
CA LYS A 298 -26.26 4.01 16.95
C LYS A 298 -26.76 5.45 16.85
N ARG A 299 -26.85 6.13 17.99
CA ARG A 299 -27.29 7.52 18.12
C ARG A 299 -26.32 8.53 17.47
N VAL A 300 -25.01 8.23 17.41
CA VAL A 300 -24.02 9.06 16.73
C VAL A 300 -24.04 8.81 15.23
N LEU A 301 -24.33 7.58 14.81
CA LEU A 301 -24.48 7.24 13.38
C LEU A 301 -25.74 7.89 12.80
N GLU A 302 -26.89 7.81 13.48
CA GLU A 302 -28.14 8.47 13.10
C GLU A 302 -27.94 9.98 12.95
N LYS A 303 -27.24 10.62 13.90
CA LYS A 303 -26.93 12.05 13.84
C LYS A 303 -25.94 12.42 12.71
N GLN A 304 -25.02 11.53 12.35
CA GLN A 304 -24.13 11.74 11.20
C GLN A 304 -24.87 11.54 9.87
N GLU A 305 -25.81 10.63 9.78
CA GLU A 305 -26.66 10.44 8.60
C GLU A 305 -27.57 11.67 8.37
N GLU A 306 -28.16 12.25 9.45
CA GLU A 306 -28.91 13.48 9.37
C GLU A 306 -28.04 14.67 8.89
N ILE A 307 -26.84 14.85 9.47
CA ILE A 307 -25.90 15.91 9.05
C ILE A 307 -25.46 15.70 7.58
N THR A 308 -25.24 14.46 7.17
CA THR A 308 -24.83 14.15 5.79
C THR A 308 -25.97 14.41 4.80
N ALA A 309 -27.23 14.15 5.20
CA ALA A 309 -28.40 14.46 4.40
C ALA A 309 -28.56 15.98 4.24
N ASP A 310 -28.44 16.76 5.34
CA ASP A 310 -28.47 18.22 5.31
C ASP A 310 -27.38 18.83 4.41
N ILE A 311 -26.14 18.30 4.49
CA ILE A 311 -25.04 18.74 3.63
C ILE A 311 -25.33 18.45 2.16
N LYS A 312 -25.86 17.28 1.83
CA LYS A 312 -26.24 16.92 0.45
C LYS A 312 -27.34 17.85 -0.07
N GLU A 313 -28.34 18.13 0.74
CA GLU A 313 -29.41 19.07 0.37
C GLU A 313 -28.88 20.50 0.13
N GLN A 314 -27.97 20.97 0.98
CA GLN A 314 -27.31 22.26 0.80
C GLN A 314 -26.42 22.29 -0.45
N GLN A 315 -25.69 21.21 -0.75
CA GLN A 315 -24.90 21.07 -1.98
C GLN A 315 -25.77 21.06 -3.24
N GLU A 316 -26.94 20.42 -3.17
CA GLU A 316 -27.89 20.38 -4.29
C GLU A 316 -28.55 21.74 -4.52
N GLN A 317 -28.89 22.45 -3.46
CA GLN A 317 -29.39 23.82 -3.53
C GLN A 317 -28.31 24.79 -4.09
N LEU A 318 -27.06 24.63 -3.67
CA LEU A 318 -25.94 25.44 -4.21
C LEU A 318 -25.70 25.12 -5.69
N HIS A 319 -25.72 23.82 -6.06
CA HIS A 319 -25.57 23.39 -7.45
C HIS A 319 -26.70 23.94 -8.34
N ASN A 320 -27.94 23.91 -7.86
CA ASN A 320 -29.08 24.50 -8.56
C ASN A 320 -29.02 26.02 -8.68
N LYS A 321 -28.51 26.71 -7.65
CA LYS A 321 -28.21 28.15 -7.76
C LYS A 321 -27.11 28.42 -8.79
N MET A 322 -26.03 27.62 -8.82
CA MET A 322 -24.94 27.77 -9.78
C MET A 322 -25.36 27.53 -11.23
N LYS A 323 -26.29 26.62 -11.52
CA LYS A 323 -26.87 26.43 -12.85
C LYS A 323 -27.52 27.69 -13.43
N GLY A 324 -28.00 28.59 -12.57
CA GLY A 324 -28.53 29.87 -12.99
C GLY A 324 -27.49 30.90 -13.44
N PHE A 325 -26.17 30.58 -13.30
CA PHE A 325 -25.05 31.46 -13.65
C PHE A 325 -24.24 30.94 -14.83
N GLU A 326 -24.62 29.77 -15.41
CA GLU A 326 -24.00 29.24 -16.62
C GLU A 326 -24.09 30.26 -17.76
N ASN A 327 -22.95 30.61 -18.34
CA ASN A 327 -22.80 31.63 -19.39
C ASN A 327 -22.88 33.09 -18.97
N MET A 328 -22.85 33.42 -17.68
CA MET A 328 -22.75 34.79 -17.17
C MET A 328 -21.30 35.18 -16.90
N ASN A 329 -20.93 36.42 -17.25
CA ASN A 329 -19.65 36.97 -16.83
C ASN A 329 -19.71 37.44 -15.34
N PHE A 330 -18.53 37.72 -14.75
CA PHE A 330 -18.42 38.09 -13.35
C PHE A 330 -19.36 39.26 -12.95
N ILE A 331 -19.50 40.29 -13.80
CA ILE A 331 -20.35 41.44 -13.55
C ILE A 331 -21.84 41.04 -13.51
N GLN A 332 -22.26 40.21 -14.47
CA GLN A 332 -23.63 39.70 -14.53
C GLN A 332 -23.97 38.82 -13.33
N ILE A 333 -23.01 38.00 -12.87
CA ILE A 333 -23.16 37.19 -11.66
C ILE A 333 -23.33 38.08 -10.45
N THR A 334 -22.48 39.10 -10.30
CA THR A 334 -22.55 40.08 -9.18
C THR A 334 -23.88 40.82 -9.17
N GLN A 335 -24.35 41.29 -10.33
CA GLN A 335 -25.64 41.96 -10.47
C GLN A 335 -26.81 41.06 -10.08
N LYS A 336 -26.77 39.79 -10.49
CA LYS A 336 -27.81 38.80 -10.19
C LYS A 336 -27.84 38.47 -8.69
N ILE A 337 -26.70 38.23 -8.07
CA ILE A 337 -26.61 37.97 -6.63
C ILE A 337 -27.10 39.19 -5.83
N ALA A 338 -26.66 40.39 -6.21
CA ALA A 338 -27.09 41.62 -5.54
C ALA A 338 -28.61 41.82 -5.62
N LYS A 339 -29.21 41.50 -6.77
CA LYS A 339 -30.66 41.62 -6.97
C LYS A 339 -31.45 40.54 -6.24
N ASP A 340 -31.03 39.26 -6.39
CA ASP A 340 -31.79 38.09 -5.91
C ASP A 340 -31.66 37.91 -4.38
N ASP A 341 -30.47 38.11 -3.82
CA ASP A 341 -30.19 37.83 -2.40
C ASP A 341 -30.27 39.08 -1.51
N TYR A 342 -30.00 40.29 -2.08
CA TYR A 342 -29.92 41.52 -1.30
C TYR A 342 -30.93 42.62 -1.73
N HIS A 343 -31.71 42.35 -2.80
CA HIS A 343 -32.65 43.29 -3.37
C HIS A 343 -32.01 44.64 -3.79
N MET A 344 -30.75 44.58 -4.22
CA MET A 344 -29.96 45.73 -4.66
C MET A 344 -29.73 45.63 -6.17
N GLU A 345 -29.85 46.77 -6.85
CA GLU A 345 -29.54 46.87 -8.28
C GLU A 345 -28.29 47.75 -8.46
N PHE A 346 -27.27 47.19 -9.10
CA PHE A 346 -26.03 47.88 -9.46
C PHE A 346 -25.90 47.96 -10.98
N SER A 347 -25.50 49.10 -11.48
CA SER A 347 -25.09 49.26 -12.88
C SER A 347 -23.71 48.61 -13.12
N GLN A 348 -23.39 48.32 -14.38
CA GLN A 348 -22.08 47.79 -14.74
C GLN A 348 -20.93 48.75 -14.39
N GLU A 349 -21.19 50.07 -14.46
CA GLU A 349 -20.23 51.10 -14.14
C GLU A 349 -19.95 51.18 -12.63
N GLU A 350 -20.96 51.04 -11.79
CA GLU A 350 -20.80 50.98 -10.32
C GLU A 350 -19.98 49.77 -9.88
N ILE A 351 -20.20 48.59 -10.44
CA ILE A 351 -19.42 47.39 -10.14
C ILE A 351 -17.97 47.54 -10.60
N ASN A 352 -17.73 48.08 -11.79
CA ASN A 352 -16.38 48.36 -12.26
C ASN A 352 -15.65 49.35 -11.39
N ASN A 353 -16.34 50.40 -10.92
CA ASN A 353 -15.77 51.39 -10.00
C ASN A 353 -15.38 50.76 -8.65
N ILE A 354 -16.20 49.86 -8.10
CA ILE A 354 -15.90 49.11 -6.87
C ILE A 354 -14.67 48.22 -7.07
N LEU A 355 -14.60 47.51 -8.19
CA LEU A 355 -13.47 46.61 -8.49
C LEU A 355 -12.15 47.34 -8.76
N ASN A 356 -12.21 48.56 -9.28
CA ASN A 356 -11.05 49.41 -9.57
C ASN A 356 -10.61 50.27 -8.40
N THR A 357 -11.39 50.32 -7.32
CA THR A 357 -10.98 51.04 -6.11
C THR A 357 -9.93 50.18 -5.39
N LYS A 358 -8.67 50.57 -5.50
CA LYS A 358 -7.58 49.94 -4.76
C LYS A 358 -7.83 50.15 -3.26
N VAL A 359 -7.98 49.03 -2.52
CA VAL A 359 -7.90 49.01 -1.07
C VAL A 359 -6.46 49.26 -0.63
#